data_722daee80a08a0c319da3f840ebde88d
#
_entry.id   722daee80a08a0c319da3f840ebde88d
#
_cell.length_a   1.000
_cell.length_b   1.000
_cell.length_c   1.000
_cell.angle_alpha   90.00
_cell.angle_beta   90.00
_cell.angle_gamma   90.00
#
_symmetry.space_group_name_H-M   'P 1'
#
loop_
_entity.id
_entity.type
_entity.pdbx_description
1 polymer ?
#
loop_
_entity_poly.entity_id
_entity_poly.type
_entity_poly.pdbx_seq_one_letter_code
_entity_poly.pdbx_strand_id
1 'polypeptide(L)'
;GSGMGREAARRFAAQGLTVALLDVNSEGMAETADSFSNIHSWTVDITDFDAVCAAVREVESQCGPVYRLYNCAAIMPFGKLVEQDNAIIHKQMAINYGGLVNITQAVLPGMLERGRGDFVSFASMAGIIPMLLTGAYTATKFAVRAFTETLYHEHRDSGLRFACVCPPAVATPLLKQGRETAWPKMLEDQSEPIAPSVVIDAIQSCLDKGTFFVYPTRNAKIGAIMRRLAPGLIWKQIHQVEGF
;
A
#
# COMPACT_ATOMS: atom_id res chain seq x y z
N GLY A 1 6.32 8.73 5.45
CA GLY A 1 6.48 10.18 5.63
C GLY A 1 5.44 11.00 4.87
N SER A 2 4.53 10.37 4.06
CA SER A 2 3.54 11.13 3.25
C SER A 2 2.26 10.33 3.02
N GLY A 3 1.29 10.94 2.34
CA GLY A 3 0.07 10.31 1.84
C GLY A 3 -0.71 9.50 2.89
N MET A 4 -1.06 8.25 2.57
CA MET A 4 -1.82 7.37 3.45
C MET A 4 -1.04 6.99 4.72
N GLY A 5 0.29 6.85 4.63
CA GLY A 5 1.15 6.59 5.79
C GLY A 5 1.11 7.76 6.79
N ARG A 6 1.22 9.00 6.31
CA ARG A 6 1.09 10.22 7.14
C ARG A 6 -0.27 10.31 7.81
N GLU A 7 -1.34 10.08 7.06
CA GLU A 7 -2.71 10.11 7.60
C GLU A 7 -2.90 9.08 8.73
N ALA A 8 -2.47 7.83 8.50
CA ALA A 8 -2.54 6.79 9.50
C ALA A 8 -1.72 7.13 10.75
N ALA A 9 -0.46 7.58 10.55
CA ALA A 9 0.45 7.91 11.64
C ALA A 9 -0.11 9.01 12.56
N ARG A 10 -0.55 10.12 11.98
CA ARG A 10 -1.13 11.23 12.75
C ARG A 10 -2.41 10.84 13.47
N ARG A 11 -3.27 10.04 12.81
CA ARG A 11 -4.50 9.55 13.42
C ARG A 11 -4.23 8.67 14.63
N PHE A 12 -3.28 7.75 14.55
CA PHE A 12 -2.93 6.87 15.68
C PHE A 12 -2.20 7.64 16.78
N ALA A 13 -1.32 8.55 16.43
CA ALA A 13 -0.66 9.41 17.41
C ALA A 13 -1.66 10.30 18.19
N ALA A 14 -2.67 10.87 17.50
CA ALA A 14 -3.74 11.63 18.14
C ALA A 14 -4.61 10.79 19.10
N GLN A 15 -4.63 9.47 18.92
CA GLN A 15 -5.26 8.52 19.86
C GLN A 15 -4.35 8.12 21.03
N GLY A 16 -3.17 8.72 21.16
CA GLY A 16 -2.20 8.42 22.21
C GLY A 16 -1.36 7.16 21.97
N LEU A 17 -1.41 6.58 20.76
CA LEU A 17 -0.61 5.40 20.43
C LEU A 17 0.81 5.80 20.04
N THR A 18 1.80 5.01 20.42
CA THR A 18 3.19 5.16 19.93
C THR A 18 3.27 4.71 18.48
N VAL A 19 3.85 5.55 17.63
CA VAL A 19 3.96 5.32 16.18
C VAL A 19 5.42 5.35 15.76
N ALA A 20 5.84 4.32 15.03
CA ALA A 20 7.14 4.27 14.37
C ALA A 20 6.97 4.55 12.86
N LEU A 21 7.70 5.53 12.34
CA LEU A 21 7.77 5.85 10.91
C LEU A 21 9.08 5.32 10.34
N LEU A 22 8.99 4.55 9.27
CA LEU A 22 10.12 4.10 8.46
C LEU A 22 9.92 4.65 7.04
N ASP A 23 10.84 5.47 6.56
CA ASP A 23 10.81 6.05 5.21
C ASP A 23 12.24 6.44 4.79
N VAL A 24 12.50 6.55 3.50
CA VAL A 24 13.74 7.17 2.98
C VAL A 24 13.69 8.69 3.04
N ASN A 25 12.51 9.29 3.13
CA ASN A 25 12.28 10.73 3.18
C ASN A 25 12.19 11.23 4.62
N SER A 26 13.35 11.62 5.17
CA SER A 26 13.45 12.16 6.54
C SER A 26 12.66 13.46 6.76
N GLU A 27 12.61 14.35 5.75
CA GLU A 27 11.82 15.60 5.83
C GLU A 27 10.32 15.30 5.93
N GLY A 28 9.82 14.40 5.07
CA GLY A 28 8.42 13.98 5.13
C GLY A 28 8.05 13.29 6.44
N MET A 29 8.99 12.57 7.07
CA MET A 29 8.79 12.02 8.41
C MET A 29 8.77 13.12 9.48
N ALA A 30 9.68 14.08 9.42
CA ALA A 30 9.70 15.22 10.34
C ALA A 30 8.39 16.02 10.28
N GLU A 31 7.91 16.34 9.05
CA GLU A 31 6.59 16.97 8.86
C GLU A 31 5.46 16.11 9.45
N THR A 32 5.53 14.78 9.29
CA THR A 32 4.49 13.89 9.81
C THR A 32 4.46 13.87 11.33
N ALA A 33 5.64 13.90 11.96
CA ALA A 33 5.82 13.90 13.41
C ALA A 33 5.58 15.28 14.04
N ASP A 34 5.48 16.34 13.24
CA ASP A 34 5.25 17.69 13.76
C ASP A 34 4.02 17.71 14.67
N SER A 35 4.19 18.30 15.86
CA SER A 35 3.18 18.37 16.93
C SER A 35 2.82 17.04 17.63
N PHE A 36 3.58 15.94 17.39
CA PHE A 36 3.35 14.64 18.03
C PHE A 36 4.61 14.10 18.70
N SER A 37 4.67 14.12 20.02
CA SER A 37 5.82 13.57 20.78
C SER A 37 5.89 12.03 20.82
N ASN A 38 4.82 11.35 20.41
CA ASN A 38 4.69 9.90 20.37
C ASN A 38 4.88 9.31 18.96
N ILE A 39 5.41 10.10 18.01
CA ILE A 39 5.87 9.63 16.70
C ILE A 39 7.40 9.60 16.70
N HIS A 40 7.95 8.43 16.40
CA HIS A 40 9.39 8.19 16.27
C HIS A 40 9.74 7.84 14.83
N SER A 41 10.92 8.22 14.33
CA SER A 41 11.26 8.13 12.90
C SER A 41 12.61 7.45 12.68
N TRP A 42 12.66 6.54 11.69
CA TRP A 42 13.89 5.87 11.24
C TRP A 42 14.02 6.01 9.71
N THR A 43 15.15 6.55 9.27
CA THR A 43 15.45 6.64 7.83
C THR A 43 15.94 5.30 7.33
N VAL A 44 15.14 4.62 6.50
CA VAL A 44 15.39 3.26 6.03
C VAL A 44 14.95 3.10 4.58
N ASP A 45 15.82 2.51 3.76
CA ASP A 45 15.42 1.99 2.44
C ASP A 45 14.81 0.60 2.62
N ILE A 46 13.53 0.48 2.29
CA ILE A 46 12.78 -0.79 2.44
C ILE A 46 13.32 -1.91 1.54
N THR A 47 14.16 -1.58 0.54
CA THR A 47 14.79 -2.58 -0.34
C THR A 47 16.04 -3.23 0.29
N ASP A 48 16.58 -2.64 1.34
CA ASP A 48 17.70 -3.18 2.13
C ASP A 48 17.16 -3.99 3.31
N PHE A 49 17.21 -5.32 3.18
CA PHE A 49 16.67 -6.23 4.20
C PHE A 49 17.38 -6.12 5.55
N ASP A 50 18.71 -5.98 5.56
CA ASP A 50 19.48 -5.90 6.80
C ASP A 50 19.19 -4.59 7.53
N ALA A 51 19.09 -3.47 6.78
CA ALA A 51 18.69 -2.18 7.34
C ALA A 51 17.26 -2.22 7.90
N VAL A 52 16.32 -2.87 7.20
CA VAL A 52 14.94 -3.06 7.69
C VAL A 52 14.93 -3.86 8.99
N CYS A 53 15.65 -4.98 9.05
CA CYS A 53 15.75 -5.78 10.27
C CYS A 53 16.38 -5.02 11.43
N ALA A 54 17.42 -4.21 11.18
CA ALA A 54 18.05 -3.36 12.20
C ALA A 54 17.04 -2.32 12.74
N ALA A 55 16.35 -1.61 11.84
CA ALA A 55 15.35 -0.62 12.23
C ALA A 55 14.19 -1.24 13.03
N VAL A 56 13.68 -2.40 12.63
CA VAL A 56 12.60 -3.08 13.38
C VAL A 56 13.06 -3.45 14.79
N ARG A 57 14.30 -3.96 14.96
CA ARG A 57 14.86 -4.22 16.30
C ARG A 57 14.94 -2.96 17.15
N GLU A 58 15.37 -1.84 16.58
CA GLU A 58 15.40 -0.55 17.28
C GLU A 58 14.00 -0.06 17.66
N VAL A 59 13.05 -0.16 16.75
CA VAL A 59 11.63 0.16 17.01
C VAL A 59 11.12 -0.66 18.18
N GLU A 60 11.30 -1.97 18.17
CA GLU A 60 10.80 -2.83 19.25
C GLU A 60 11.52 -2.58 20.58
N SER A 61 12.80 -2.20 20.56
CA SER A 61 13.57 -1.82 21.77
C SER A 61 13.09 -0.49 22.34
N GLN A 62 12.77 0.51 21.52
CA GLN A 62 12.43 1.87 21.97
C GLN A 62 10.94 2.09 22.17
N CYS A 63 10.11 1.46 21.35
CA CYS A 63 8.65 1.68 21.29
C CYS A 63 7.84 0.47 21.77
N GLY A 64 8.50 -0.67 22.01
CA GLY A 64 7.82 -1.93 22.33
C GLY A 64 7.39 -2.71 21.09
N PRO A 65 6.76 -3.87 21.27
CA PRO A 65 6.45 -4.79 20.19
C PRO A 65 5.48 -4.19 19.15
N VAL A 66 5.73 -4.48 17.87
CA VAL A 66 4.87 -4.01 16.78
C VAL A 66 3.53 -4.74 16.81
N TYR A 67 2.45 -4.03 17.05
CA TYR A 67 1.06 -4.56 17.00
C TYR A 67 0.34 -4.27 15.69
N ARG A 68 0.75 -3.25 14.94
CA ARG A 68 0.10 -2.90 13.69
C ARG A 68 1.13 -2.45 12.68
N LEU A 69 1.18 -3.14 11.54
CA LEU A 69 2.01 -2.78 10.40
C LEU A 69 1.14 -2.20 9.28
N TYR A 70 1.51 -1.00 8.78
CA TYR A 70 0.98 -0.38 7.57
C TYR A 70 2.11 -0.25 6.55
N ASN A 71 2.19 -1.16 5.56
CA ASN A 71 3.18 -1.07 4.50
C ASN A 71 2.66 -0.20 3.34
N CYS A 72 2.93 1.10 3.43
CA CYS A 72 2.51 2.11 2.44
C CYS A 72 3.60 2.44 1.41
N ALA A 73 4.82 1.90 1.56
CA ALA A 73 5.95 2.23 0.70
C ALA A 73 5.68 1.80 -0.75
N ALA A 74 5.76 2.74 -1.69
CA ALA A 74 5.58 2.48 -3.11
C ALA A 74 6.04 3.65 -3.97
N ILE A 75 6.38 3.35 -5.24
CA ILE A 75 6.55 4.30 -6.33
C ILE A 75 5.62 3.93 -7.49
N MET A 76 5.24 4.93 -8.32
CA MET A 76 4.22 4.74 -9.35
C MET A 76 4.54 5.49 -10.65
N PRO A 77 5.76 5.44 -11.21
CA PRO A 77 6.01 5.96 -12.54
C PRO A 77 5.30 5.10 -13.60
N PHE A 78 4.56 5.75 -14.50
CA PHE A 78 3.81 5.12 -15.58
C PHE A 78 4.52 5.24 -16.92
N GLY A 79 4.19 4.39 -17.87
CA GLY A 79 4.71 4.38 -19.23
C GLY A 79 4.30 3.14 -20.01
N LYS A 80 4.42 3.18 -21.33
CA LYS A 80 4.28 1.97 -22.14
C LYS A 80 5.41 0.99 -21.81
N LEU A 81 5.09 -0.27 -21.58
CA LEU A 81 6.04 -1.28 -21.08
C LEU A 81 7.31 -1.39 -21.93
N VAL A 82 7.19 -1.25 -23.26
CA VAL A 82 8.33 -1.36 -24.17
C VAL A 82 9.16 -0.06 -24.31
N GLU A 83 8.63 1.05 -23.84
CA GLU A 83 9.26 2.38 -23.89
C GLU A 83 9.80 2.81 -22.51
N GLN A 84 9.30 2.20 -21.43
CA GLN A 84 9.71 2.53 -20.08
C GLN A 84 11.11 1.98 -19.79
N ASP A 85 11.94 2.77 -19.11
CA ASP A 85 13.28 2.36 -18.72
C ASP A 85 13.22 1.07 -17.87
N ASN A 86 14.03 0.07 -18.27
CA ASN A 86 14.14 -1.22 -17.59
C ASN A 86 14.50 -1.05 -16.11
N ALA A 87 15.42 -0.14 -15.78
CA ALA A 87 15.79 0.14 -14.38
C ALA A 87 14.61 0.65 -13.55
N ILE A 88 13.74 1.46 -14.14
CA ILE A 88 12.53 1.96 -13.46
C ILE A 88 11.52 0.84 -13.22
N ILE A 89 11.33 -0.08 -14.17
CA ILE A 89 10.45 -1.24 -14.00
C ILE A 89 10.94 -2.13 -12.85
N HIS A 90 12.25 -2.45 -12.83
CA HIS A 90 12.85 -3.23 -11.76
C HIS A 90 12.79 -2.51 -10.40
N LYS A 91 13.05 -1.20 -10.37
CA LYS A 91 12.96 -0.39 -9.15
C LYS A 91 11.55 -0.40 -8.57
N GLN A 92 10.52 -0.33 -9.41
CA GLN A 92 9.13 -0.46 -8.94
C GLN A 92 8.89 -1.82 -8.25
N MET A 93 9.38 -2.91 -8.85
CA MET A 93 9.23 -4.25 -8.27
C MET A 93 10.00 -4.38 -6.97
N ALA A 94 11.23 -3.90 -6.92
CA ALA A 94 12.08 -3.95 -5.73
C ALA A 94 11.44 -3.18 -4.55
N ILE A 95 10.93 -1.97 -4.78
CA ILE A 95 10.31 -1.16 -3.72
C ILE A 95 8.92 -1.70 -3.35
N ASN A 96 8.02 -1.83 -4.34
CA ASN A 96 6.61 -2.05 -4.06
C ASN A 96 6.33 -3.48 -3.56
N TYR A 97 7.06 -4.47 -4.07
CA TYR A 97 6.91 -5.88 -3.70
C TYR A 97 8.07 -6.37 -2.84
N GLY A 98 9.32 -6.18 -3.26
CA GLY A 98 10.50 -6.60 -2.49
C GLY A 98 10.51 -5.97 -1.09
N GLY A 99 10.21 -4.67 -1.01
CA GLY A 99 10.07 -3.98 0.27
C GLY A 99 8.96 -4.55 1.16
N LEU A 100 7.82 -4.95 0.59
CA LEU A 100 6.78 -5.66 1.36
C LEU A 100 7.30 -6.99 1.91
N VAL A 101 8.04 -7.76 1.11
CA VAL A 101 8.65 -9.03 1.56
C VAL A 101 9.59 -8.76 2.74
N ASN A 102 10.49 -7.78 2.59
CA ASN A 102 11.48 -7.44 3.61
C ASN A 102 10.83 -7.06 4.96
N ILE A 103 9.89 -6.13 4.95
CA ILE A 103 9.23 -5.70 6.19
C ILE A 103 8.34 -6.80 6.79
N THR A 104 7.76 -7.66 5.94
CA THR A 104 6.98 -8.80 6.41
C THR A 104 7.87 -9.76 7.18
N GLN A 105 9.02 -10.14 6.62
CA GLN A 105 9.95 -11.07 7.26
C GLN A 105 10.57 -10.50 8.55
N ALA A 106 10.72 -9.19 8.63
CA ALA A 106 11.26 -8.54 9.82
C ALA A 106 10.22 -8.42 10.97
N VAL A 107 8.94 -8.22 10.66
CA VAL A 107 7.90 -7.90 11.66
C VAL A 107 7.00 -9.09 11.98
N LEU A 108 6.58 -9.85 10.96
CA LEU A 108 5.54 -10.86 11.12
C LEU A 108 5.89 -11.99 12.10
N PRO A 109 7.14 -12.50 12.18
CA PRO A 109 7.49 -13.55 13.14
C PRO A 109 7.16 -13.17 14.58
N GLY A 110 7.52 -11.97 15.02
CA GLY A 110 7.21 -11.49 16.36
C GLY A 110 5.70 -11.29 16.60
N MET A 111 4.93 -10.88 15.59
CA MET A 111 3.47 -10.80 15.68
C MET A 111 2.84 -12.20 15.83
N LEU A 112 3.32 -13.18 15.07
CA LEU A 112 2.86 -14.57 15.13
C LEU A 112 3.14 -15.23 16.47
N GLU A 113 4.36 -15.02 17.02
CA GLU A 113 4.73 -15.53 18.35
C GLU A 113 3.78 -15.00 19.44
N ARG A 114 3.38 -13.74 19.34
CA ARG A 114 2.42 -13.11 20.28
C ARG A 114 0.96 -13.49 20.01
N GLY A 115 0.64 -14.08 18.87
CA GLY A 115 -0.71 -14.48 18.47
C GLY A 115 -1.69 -13.31 18.32
N ARG A 116 -1.20 -12.08 18.09
CA ARG A 116 -2.05 -10.88 17.95
C ARG A 116 -1.36 -9.76 17.18
N GLY A 117 -2.12 -9.07 16.36
CA GLY A 117 -1.66 -7.91 15.59
C GLY A 117 -2.46 -7.69 14.31
N ASP A 118 -2.22 -6.55 13.68
CA ASP A 118 -2.86 -6.16 12.43
C ASP A 118 -1.80 -5.99 11.33
N PHE A 119 -1.91 -6.79 10.29
CA PHE A 119 -1.05 -6.69 9.11
C PHE A 119 -1.82 -6.05 7.95
N VAL A 120 -1.42 -4.84 7.55
CA VAL A 120 -2.09 -4.08 6.50
C VAL A 120 -1.13 -3.80 5.35
N SER A 121 -1.41 -4.36 4.19
CA SER A 121 -0.67 -4.11 2.95
C SER A 121 -1.48 -3.30 1.95
N PHE A 122 -0.79 -2.42 1.21
CA PHE A 122 -1.43 -1.54 0.24
C PHE A 122 -1.18 -2.05 -1.19
N ALA A 123 -2.13 -2.85 -1.69
CA ALA A 123 -2.25 -3.13 -3.11
C ALA A 123 -2.80 -1.89 -3.87
N SER A 124 -3.78 -2.06 -4.71
CA SER A 124 -4.48 -1.02 -5.47
C SER A 124 -5.59 -1.66 -6.28
N MET A 125 -6.53 -0.89 -6.82
CA MET A 125 -7.37 -1.34 -7.93
C MET A 125 -6.53 -1.74 -9.15
N ALA A 126 -5.34 -1.18 -9.34
CA ALA A 126 -4.37 -1.64 -10.33
C ALA A 126 -3.86 -3.08 -10.07
N GLY A 127 -3.95 -3.61 -8.84
CA GLY A 127 -3.70 -5.02 -8.51
C GLY A 127 -4.88 -5.94 -8.80
N ILE A 128 -5.95 -5.42 -9.44
CA ILE A 128 -7.16 -6.15 -9.81
C ILE A 128 -7.50 -5.93 -11.29
N ILE A 129 -7.50 -4.67 -11.74
CA ILE A 129 -7.82 -4.25 -13.10
C ILE A 129 -6.55 -3.69 -13.73
N PRO A 130 -5.89 -4.42 -14.65
CA PRO A 130 -4.79 -3.87 -15.44
C PRO A 130 -5.30 -2.74 -16.34
N MET A 131 -4.48 -1.69 -16.48
CA MET A 131 -4.78 -0.56 -17.37
C MET A 131 -3.58 -0.30 -18.28
N LEU A 132 -3.84 0.33 -19.43
CA LEU A 132 -2.78 0.78 -20.32
C LEU A 132 -1.89 1.81 -19.61
N LEU A 133 -0.64 1.90 -20.00
CA LEU A 133 0.40 2.76 -19.42
C LEU A 133 0.82 2.43 -17.97
N THR A 134 0.06 1.61 -17.24
CA THR A 134 0.35 1.30 -15.83
C THR A 134 0.98 -0.08 -15.62
N GLY A 135 1.44 -0.74 -16.70
CA GLY A 135 1.76 -2.17 -16.68
C GLY A 135 2.79 -2.58 -15.63
N ALA A 136 3.90 -1.83 -15.50
CA ALA A 136 4.93 -2.12 -14.49
C ALA A 136 4.37 -1.97 -13.06
N TYR A 137 3.68 -0.87 -12.77
CA TYR A 137 3.02 -0.65 -11.48
C TYR A 137 1.96 -1.72 -11.19
N THR A 138 1.12 -2.01 -12.19
CA THR A 138 0.12 -3.07 -12.13
C THR A 138 0.73 -4.41 -11.72
N ALA A 139 1.81 -4.83 -12.36
CA ALA A 139 2.50 -6.08 -12.03
C ALA A 139 2.92 -6.11 -10.54
N THR A 140 3.48 -5.01 -10.02
CA THR A 140 3.84 -4.93 -8.59
C THR A 140 2.63 -5.09 -7.68
N LYS A 141 1.50 -4.46 -8.01
CA LYS A 141 0.30 -4.48 -7.16
C LYS A 141 -0.47 -5.80 -7.24
N PHE A 142 -0.38 -6.53 -8.36
CA PHE A 142 -0.81 -7.93 -8.44
C PHE A 142 0.06 -8.82 -7.54
N ALA A 143 1.39 -8.64 -7.56
CA ALA A 143 2.30 -9.38 -6.69
C ALA A 143 2.01 -9.12 -5.20
N VAL A 144 1.86 -7.84 -4.80
CA VAL A 144 1.47 -7.45 -3.43
C VAL A 144 0.17 -8.12 -3.01
N ARG A 145 -0.86 -8.10 -3.87
CA ARG A 145 -2.15 -8.72 -3.58
C ARG A 145 -2.02 -10.23 -3.40
N ALA A 146 -1.38 -10.93 -4.36
CA ALA A 146 -1.23 -12.38 -4.31
C ALA A 146 -0.43 -12.81 -3.07
N PHE A 147 0.68 -12.14 -2.78
CA PHE A 147 1.49 -12.37 -1.59
C PHE A 147 0.68 -12.23 -0.30
N THR A 148 -0.05 -11.13 -0.16
CA THR A 148 -0.83 -10.85 1.05
C THR A 148 -1.99 -11.84 1.22
N GLU A 149 -2.65 -12.24 0.11
CA GLU A 149 -3.74 -13.22 0.14
C GLU A 149 -3.23 -14.60 0.57
N THR A 150 -2.07 -15.03 0.04
CA THR A 150 -1.42 -16.29 0.46
C THR A 150 -1.04 -16.23 1.94
N LEU A 151 -0.38 -15.16 2.37
CA LEU A 151 0.03 -14.95 3.75
C LEU A 151 -1.15 -15.00 4.74
N TYR A 152 -2.27 -14.39 4.38
CA TYR A 152 -3.51 -14.45 5.16
C TYR A 152 -4.00 -15.90 5.33
N HIS A 153 -4.00 -16.70 4.27
CA HIS A 153 -4.47 -18.09 4.33
C HIS A 153 -3.50 -19.01 5.08
N GLU A 154 -2.19 -18.78 4.98
CA GLU A 154 -1.17 -19.51 5.75
C GLU A 154 -1.30 -19.27 7.26
N HIS A 155 -1.78 -18.08 7.66
CA HIS A 155 -1.85 -17.67 9.06
C HIS A 155 -3.27 -17.34 9.56
N ARG A 156 -4.31 -17.88 8.90
CA ARG A 156 -5.73 -17.56 9.22
C ARG A 156 -6.13 -17.83 10.67
N ASP A 157 -5.50 -18.81 11.30
CA ASP A 157 -5.82 -19.25 12.68
C ASP A 157 -4.80 -18.72 13.71
N SER A 158 -3.92 -17.79 13.32
CA SER A 158 -2.83 -17.25 14.16
C SER A 158 -3.26 -16.19 15.18
N GLY A 159 -4.51 -15.75 15.16
CA GLY A 159 -4.98 -14.61 15.98
C GLY A 159 -4.65 -13.23 15.38
N LEU A 160 -3.93 -13.17 14.26
CA LEU A 160 -3.67 -11.92 13.54
C LEU A 160 -4.84 -11.54 12.64
N ARG A 161 -5.00 -10.21 12.43
CA ARG A 161 -5.93 -9.68 11.42
C ARG A 161 -5.12 -9.17 10.22
N PHE A 162 -5.55 -9.57 9.04
CA PHE A 162 -4.91 -9.17 7.78
C PHE A 162 -5.86 -8.30 6.96
N ALA A 163 -5.32 -7.27 6.32
CA ALA A 163 -6.07 -6.43 5.39
C ALA A 163 -5.24 -6.15 4.12
N CYS A 164 -5.80 -6.49 2.96
CA CYS A 164 -5.26 -6.14 1.66
C CYS A 164 -6.05 -4.96 1.09
N VAL A 165 -5.43 -3.79 1.06
CA VAL A 165 -6.10 -2.54 0.68
C VAL A 165 -6.01 -2.34 -0.81
N CYS A 166 -7.18 -2.24 -1.47
CA CYS A 166 -7.32 -2.08 -2.91
C CYS A 166 -8.03 -0.74 -3.25
N PRO A 167 -7.39 0.41 -3.01
CA PRO A 167 -8.02 1.71 -3.22
C PRO A 167 -8.04 2.08 -4.71
N PRO A 168 -9.02 2.90 -5.15
CA PRO A 168 -8.95 3.65 -6.39
C PRO A 168 -7.89 4.77 -6.29
N ALA A 169 -7.95 5.79 -7.15
CA ALA A 169 -7.08 6.96 -7.04
C ALA A 169 -7.29 7.67 -5.69
N VAL A 170 -6.20 7.91 -4.95
CA VAL A 170 -6.19 8.59 -3.65
C VAL A 170 -5.37 9.86 -3.76
N ALA A 171 -5.84 10.97 -3.20
CA ALA A 171 -5.18 12.28 -3.22
C ALA A 171 -3.88 12.25 -2.39
N THR A 172 -2.78 11.82 -3.00
CA THR A 172 -1.47 11.61 -2.37
C THR A 172 -0.33 12.04 -3.28
N PRO A 173 0.87 12.30 -2.75
CA PRO A 173 2.06 12.55 -3.58
C PRO A 173 2.37 11.40 -4.56
N LEU A 174 2.06 10.16 -4.22
CA LEU A 174 2.20 9.01 -5.12
C LEU A 174 1.36 9.18 -6.40
N LEU A 175 0.11 9.64 -6.27
CA LEU A 175 -0.74 9.92 -7.43
C LEU A 175 -0.16 11.02 -8.32
N LYS A 176 0.41 12.06 -7.70
CA LYS A 176 1.10 13.14 -8.41
C LYS A 176 2.29 12.62 -9.20
N GLN A 177 3.11 11.74 -8.63
CA GLN A 177 4.23 11.09 -9.32
C GLN A 177 3.77 10.35 -10.59
N GLY A 178 2.66 9.60 -10.55
CA GLY A 178 2.11 8.94 -11.72
C GLY A 178 1.70 9.92 -12.83
N ARG A 179 1.07 11.03 -12.45
CA ARG A 179 0.66 12.09 -13.39
C ARG A 179 1.82 12.79 -14.10
N GLU A 180 2.97 12.90 -13.44
CA GLU A 180 4.17 13.55 -13.99
C GLU A 180 4.88 12.71 -15.05
N THR A 181 4.52 11.44 -15.23
CA THR A 181 5.14 10.53 -16.21
C THR A 181 4.25 10.29 -17.42
N ALA A 182 3.32 9.35 -17.34
CA ALA A 182 2.37 9.06 -18.42
C ALA A 182 1.00 8.77 -17.77
N TRP A 183 -0.06 9.51 -18.15
CA TRP A 183 -1.35 9.41 -17.49
C TRP A 183 -2.40 8.76 -18.39
N PRO A 184 -3.03 7.63 -17.98
CA PRO A 184 -4.12 7.02 -18.74
C PRO A 184 -5.35 7.93 -18.79
N LYS A 185 -5.97 8.09 -19.95
CA LYS A 185 -7.24 8.83 -20.10
C LYS A 185 -8.34 8.24 -19.19
N MET A 186 -8.34 6.93 -19.04
CA MET A 186 -9.25 6.22 -18.14
C MET A 186 -9.18 6.76 -16.69
N LEU A 187 -8.07 7.33 -16.27
CA LEU A 187 -7.92 7.95 -14.96
C LEU A 187 -8.26 9.45 -14.95
N GLU A 188 -8.32 10.11 -16.12
CA GLU A 188 -8.77 11.51 -16.24
C GLU A 188 -10.28 11.63 -16.03
N ASP A 189 -11.04 10.68 -16.63
CA ASP A 189 -12.50 10.65 -16.57
C ASP A 189 -13.08 10.09 -15.26
N GLN A 190 -12.19 9.63 -14.35
CA GLN A 190 -12.67 9.15 -13.05
C GLN A 190 -13.03 10.32 -12.13
N SER A 191 -13.98 10.07 -11.23
CA SER A 191 -14.31 10.96 -10.12
C SER A 191 -13.04 11.43 -9.39
N GLU A 192 -13.09 12.60 -8.76
CA GLU A 192 -12.00 13.16 -7.96
C GLU A 192 -11.36 12.09 -7.05
N PRO A 193 -10.01 12.11 -6.90
CA PRO A 193 -9.33 11.19 -6.01
C PRO A 193 -9.90 11.28 -4.59
N ILE A 194 -10.12 10.13 -3.96
CA ILE A 194 -10.63 10.08 -2.59
C ILE A 194 -9.57 10.57 -1.59
N ALA A 195 -10.01 11.10 -0.46
CA ALA A 195 -9.11 11.51 0.61
C ALA A 195 -8.44 10.28 1.27
N PRO A 196 -7.17 10.39 1.73
CA PRO A 196 -6.50 9.34 2.49
C PRO A 196 -7.30 8.85 3.71
N SER A 197 -8.00 9.76 4.40
CA SER A 197 -8.85 9.45 5.56
C SER A 197 -9.92 8.40 5.25
N VAL A 198 -10.57 8.47 4.08
CA VAL A 198 -11.57 7.49 3.64
C VAL A 198 -10.98 6.07 3.55
N VAL A 199 -9.72 5.96 3.11
CA VAL A 199 -9.03 4.67 3.04
C VAL A 199 -8.75 4.14 4.44
N ILE A 200 -8.28 4.99 5.35
CA ILE A 200 -7.96 4.57 6.73
C ILE A 200 -9.23 4.16 7.48
N ASP A 201 -10.36 4.85 7.28
CA ASP A 201 -11.67 4.46 7.83
C ASP A 201 -12.12 3.09 7.31
N ALA A 202 -11.95 2.86 6.01
CA ALA A 202 -12.29 1.57 5.39
C ALA A 202 -11.41 0.42 5.91
N ILE A 203 -10.13 0.66 6.19
CA ILE A 203 -9.22 -0.34 6.79
C ILE A 203 -9.72 -0.70 8.19
N GLN A 204 -10.01 0.29 9.04
CA GLN A 204 -10.49 0.02 10.40
C GLN A 204 -11.80 -0.79 10.37
N SER A 205 -12.76 -0.37 9.55
CA SER A 205 -14.02 -1.11 9.36
C SER A 205 -13.82 -2.55 8.87
N CYS A 206 -12.83 -2.79 8.01
CA CYS A 206 -12.48 -4.11 7.50
C CYS A 206 -11.92 -5.01 8.61
N LEU A 207 -10.97 -4.49 9.38
CA LEU A 207 -10.37 -5.19 10.51
C LEU A 207 -11.41 -5.54 11.59
N ASP A 208 -12.32 -4.61 11.90
CA ASP A 208 -13.38 -4.82 12.89
C ASP A 208 -14.40 -5.89 12.45
N LYS A 209 -14.65 -6.00 11.16
CA LYS A 209 -15.54 -7.00 10.56
C LYS A 209 -14.88 -8.34 10.29
N GLY A 210 -13.55 -8.45 10.46
CA GLY A 210 -12.80 -9.65 10.12
C GLY A 210 -12.80 -9.96 8.61
N THR A 211 -12.94 -8.95 7.75
CA THR A 211 -12.86 -9.12 6.29
C THR A 211 -11.45 -8.85 5.81
N PHE A 212 -11.06 -9.45 4.67
CA PHE A 212 -9.67 -9.38 4.18
C PHE A 212 -9.44 -8.27 3.15
N PHE A 213 -10.31 -8.17 2.12
CA PHE A 213 -10.15 -7.13 1.10
C PHE A 213 -10.82 -5.83 1.51
N VAL A 214 -10.04 -4.73 1.46
CA VAL A 214 -10.51 -3.36 1.70
C VAL A 214 -10.76 -2.67 0.37
N TYR A 215 -12.02 -2.42 0.06
CA TYR A 215 -12.46 -1.58 -1.06
C TYR A 215 -13.06 -0.29 -0.48
N PRO A 216 -12.32 0.84 -0.47
CA PRO A 216 -12.77 2.07 0.20
C PRO A 216 -14.04 2.69 -0.39
N THR A 217 -14.38 2.34 -1.63
CA THR A 217 -15.59 2.82 -2.30
C THR A 217 -16.41 1.68 -2.87
N ARG A 218 -17.73 1.92 -3.02
CA ARG A 218 -18.64 0.95 -3.67
C ARG A 218 -18.21 0.66 -5.10
N ASN A 219 -17.77 1.69 -5.84
CA ASN A 219 -17.35 1.55 -7.24
C ASN A 219 -16.10 0.66 -7.36
N ALA A 220 -15.14 0.78 -6.44
CA ALA A 220 -13.97 -0.10 -6.40
C ALA A 220 -14.38 -1.56 -6.21
N LYS A 221 -15.32 -1.84 -5.29
CA LYS A 221 -15.85 -3.20 -5.08
C LYS A 221 -16.57 -3.74 -6.30
N ILE A 222 -17.43 -2.92 -6.94
CA ILE A 222 -18.14 -3.30 -8.17
C ILE A 222 -17.14 -3.58 -9.30
N GLY A 223 -16.13 -2.71 -9.49
CA GLY A 223 -15.08 -2.91 -10.49
C GLY A 223 -14.32 -4.22 -10.31
N ALA A 224 -13.98 -4.57 -9.05
CA ALA A 224 -13.34 -5.83 -8.74
C ALA A 224 -14.21 -7.05 -9.11
N ILE A 225 -15.51 -7.00 -8.83
CA ILE A 225 -16.48 -8.05 -9.19
C ILE A 225 -16.60 -8.15 -10.72
N MET A 226 -16.77 -7.02 -11.39
CA MET A 226 -16.91 -6.97 -12.87
C MET A 226 -15.66 -7.51 -13.56
N ARG A 227 -14.46 -7.20 -13.06
CA ARG A 227 -13.20 -7.75 -13.58
C ARG A 227 -13.16 -9.27 -13.49
N ARG A 228 -13.69 -9.85 -12.42
CA ARG A 228 -13.75 -11.31 -12.24
C ARG A 228 -14.77 -11.97 -13.18
N LEU A 229 -15.94 -11.37 -13.35
CA LEU A 229 -17.07 -11.99 -14.08
C LEU A 229 -17.04 -11.69 -15.57
N ALA A 230 -16.59 -10.50 -15.98
CA ALA A 230 -16.66 -10.03 -17.35
C ALA A 230 -15.39 -9.27 -17.77
N PRO A 231 -14.19 -9.93 -17.74
CA PRO A 231 -12.92 -9.26 -18.04
C PRO A 231 -12.88 -8.64 -19.45
N GLY A 232 -13.53 -9.23 -20.42
CA GLY A 232 -13.61 -8.69 -21.79
C GLY A 232 -14.36 -7.37 -21.90
N LEU A 233 -15.40 -7.16 -21.08
CA LEU A 233 -16.13 -5.88 -21.06
C LEU A 233 -15.26 -4.78 -20.46
N ILE A 234 -14.47 -5.06 -19.44
CA ILE A 234 -13.53 -4.11 -18.86
C ILE A 234 -12.49 -3.69 -19.90
N TRP A 235 -11.88 -4.64 -20.60
CA TRP A 235 -10.93 -4.32 -21.68
C TRP A 235 -11.54 -3.55 -22.83
N LYS A 236 -12.77 -3.90 -23.24
CA LYS A 236 -13.49 -3.15 -24.27
C LYS A 236 -13.67 -1.68 -23.87
N GLN A 237 -14.05 -1.43 -22.61
CA GLN A 237 -14.21 -0.07 -22.09
C GLN A 237 -12.87 0.67 -22.02
N ILE A 238 -11.80 0.02 -21.54
CA ILE A 238 -10.46 0.62 -21.49
C ILE A 238 -10.00 1.01 -22.90
N HIS A 239 -10.11 0.11 -23.89
CA HIS A 239 -9.72 0.41 -25.27
C HIS A 239 -10.53 1.57 -25.85
N GLN A 240 -11.84 1.59 -25.63
CA GLN A 240 -12.70 2.66 -26.13
C GLN A 240 -12.32 4.03 -25.55
N VAL A 241 -12.01 4.12 -24.26
CA VAL A 241 -11.63 5.39 -23.60
C VAL A 241 -10.23 5.82 -24.02
N GLU A 242 -9.29 4.89 -24.11
CA GLU A 242 -7.90 5.18 -24.49
C GLU A 242 -7.71 5.43 -25.99
N GLY A 243 -8.69 5.06 -26.83
CA GLY A 243 -8.66 5.30 -28.28
C GLY A 243 -7.94 4.21 -29.08
N PHE A 244 -8.06 2.94 -28.66
CA PHE A 244 -7.56 1.74 -29.35
C PHE A 244 -8.66 0.94 -30.01
#